data_103a04c0683c1194e96e46d778869a59
#
_entry.id   103a04c0683c1194e96e46d778869a59
#
_cell.length_a   1.000
_cell.length_b   1.000
_cell.length_c   1.000
_cell.angle_alpha   90.00
_cell.angle_beta   90.00
_cell.angle_gamma   90.00
#
_symmetry.space_group_name_H-M   'P 1'
#
loop_
_entity.id
_entity.type
_entity.pdbx_description
1 polymer ?
#
loop_
_entity_poly.entity_id
_entity_poly.type
_entity_poly.pdbx_seq_one_letter_code
_entity_poly.pdbx_strand_id
1 'polypeptide(L)'
;MNAALTNQEKQPPLVSGLPILGNTINMINAPIDFIVDQYHKLGPVFKVNTVNQQIVFMAGLEANQFLSRAANDYLMTGEIWGSFGKSIGADKFLVALDGEEHFKFRKVMMRGYSPKMLTNRIPKVAEITRKMVLKKMKNKGEIQVTSFIQRLVCEQLGILLANRAPGKYYKPLAFYVRTLLNVNIVRMWPRIALYRPKFLMAQEKANKFGEKLIYEHMVAPNTENPDLIDDILKAVYEEGLELTRPELLLAVVGPFMAGMDTVTNTLAALIYALAKHRDVLKRVQEEIDPLFENGLPNVKTLGNLPVLHAALMETLRRYPVAPMIPRTVAQPFEFGGYQFEKGQTVYMAQGVTHFLPELFPEPYQFDIDRHLAPRFEYRQKNALSPYGLGAHKCLGFQLGELQMMLTIALLVHLVDFQLVPHNYEIKFQTIPTLGPEPKFTVRLIPRNIHKKMNGN
;
A
#
# COMPACT_ATOMS: atom_id res chain seq x y z
N MET A 1 45.95 13.02 -37.68
CA MET A 1 45.88 12.68 -36.25
C MET A 1 44.48 13.02 -35.77
N ASN A 2 43.57 12.07 -35.86
CA ASN A 2 42.21 12.21 -35.34
C ASN A 2 42.22 11.83 -33.85
N ALA A 3 42.11 12.81 -32.98
CA ALA A 3 41.83 12.56 -31.59
C ALA A 3 40.38 12.08 -31.48
N ALA A 4 40.18 10.78 -31.36
CA ALA A 4 38.90 10.21 -30.90
C ALA A 4 38.70 10.69 -29.46
N LEU A 5 37.89 11.73 -29.30
CA LEU A 5 37.31 12.07 -27.99
C LEU A 5 36.45 10.88 -27.58
N THR A 6 37.03 9.99 -26.78
CA THR A 6 36.27 9.00 -26.03
C THR A 6 35.36 9.79 -25.11
N ASN A 7 34.08 9.94 -25.50
CA ASN A 7 32.99 10.33 -24.60
C ASN A 7 32.94 9.24 -23.52
N GLN A 8 33.70 9.38 -22.44
CA GLN A 8 33.47 8.55 -21.24
C GLN A 8 32.07 8.89 -20.76
N GLU A 9 31.16 7.96 -20.99
CA GLU A 9 29.79 8.08 -20.48
C GLU A 9 29.84 8.40 -18.98
N LYS A 10 29.29 9.52 -18.62
CA LYS A 10 29.25 9.98 -17.23
C LYS A 10 28.45 8.96 -16.41
N GLN A 11 29.10 8.31 -15.46
CA GLN A 11 28.47 7.34 -14.59
C GLN A 11 27.83 8.02 -13.37
N PRO A 12 26.61 7.59 -12.94
CA PRO A 12 26.02 8.10 -11.72
C PRO A 12 26.95 7.92 -10.52
N PRO A 13 27.03 8.91 -9.60
CA PRO A 13 27.89 8.83 -8.43
C PRO A 13 27.52 7.65 -7.54
N LEU A 14 28.55 6.97 -7.01
CA LEU A 14 28.37 5.86 -6.09
C LEU A 14 28.41 6.35 -4.65
N VAL A 15 27.38 6.01 -3.87
CA VAL A 15 27.34 6.29 -2.43
C VAL A 15 28.40 5.46 -1.71
N SER A 16 29.23 6.09 -0.89
CA SER A 16 30.19 5.43 -0.02
C SER A 16 29.49 4.49 0.96
N GLY A 17 30.01 3.29 1.14
CA GLY A 17 29.43 2.25 2.00
C GLY A 17 30.48 1.42 2.72
N LEU A 18 30.03 0.55 3.60
CA LEU A 18 30.89 -0.39 4.32
C LEU A 18 31.45 -1.45 3.35
N PRO A 19 32.67 -1.96 3.60
CA PRO A 19 33.19 -3.11 2.85
C PRO A 19 32.19 -4.28 2.88
N ILE A 20 31.97 -4.93 1.72
CA ILE A 20 31.06 -6.07 1.54
C ILE A 20 29.57 -5.73 1.76
N LEU A 21 29.24 -5.08 2.88
CA LEU A 21 27.85 -4.75 3.24
C LEU A 21 27.27 -3.57 2.44
N GLY A 22 28.14 -2.72 1.87
CA GLY A 22 27.67 -1.49 1.22
C GLY A 22 26.83 -0.64 2.17
N ASN A 23 25.67 -0.26 1.70
CA ASN A 23 24.68 0.53 2.43
C ASN A 23 23.48 -0.29 2.92
N THR A 24 23.58 -1.61 2.99
CA THR A 24 22.48 -2.51 3.36
C THR A 24 21.89 -2.15 4.72
N ILE A 25 22.70 -1.81 5.71
CA ILE A 25 22.24 -1.44 7.06
C ILE A 25 21.37 -0.18 6.99
N ASN A 26 21.81 0.84 6.26
CA ASN A 26 21.05 2.09 6.09
C ASN A 26 19.71 1.83 5.38
N MET A 27 19.72 1.00 4.33
CA MET A 27 18.52 0.62 3.58
C MET A 27 17.52 -0.22 4.40
N ILE A 28 17.98 -0.94 5.42
CA ILE A 28 17.09 -1.71 6.31
C ILE A 28 16.55 -0.80 7.43
N ASN A 29 17.38 0.02 8.06
CA ASN A 29 17.00 0.76 9.26
C ASN A 29 16.22 2.05 8.98
N ALA A 30 16.64 2.82 7.97
CA ALA A 30 16.05 4.13 7.65
C ALA A 30 16.13 4.41 6.13
N PRO A 31 15.45 3.61 5.28
CA PRO A 31 15.62 3.71 3.82
C PRO A 31 15.23 5.08 3.27
N ILE A 32 14.18 5.69 3.79
CA ILE A 32 13.70 6.99 3.31
C ILE A 32 14.72 8.08 3.65
N ASP A 33 15.06 8.21 4.92
CA ASP A 33 15.98 9.26 5.37
C ASP A 33 17.35 9.12 4.68
N PHE A 34 17.82 7.88 4.50
CA PHE A 34 19.04 7.60 3.78
C PHE A 34 18.98 8.07 2.31
N ILE A 35 17.91 7.73 1.58
CA ILE A 35 17.77 8.11 0.17
C ILE A 35 17.56 9.63 0.01
N VAL A 36 16.82 10.27 0.91
CA VAL A 36 16.64 11.73 0.94
C VAL A 36 17.99 12.43 1.16
N ASP A 37 18.80 11.94 2.11
CA ASP A 37 20.15 12.46 2.36
C ASP A 37 21.07 12.32 1.13
N GLN A 38 21.01 11.16 0.46
CA GLN A 38 21.81 10.97 -0.77
C GLN A 38 21.32 11.86 -1.92
N TYR A 39 20.01 12.07 -2.07
CA TYR A 39 19.47 12.99 -3.06
C TYR A 39 19.99 14.42 -2.85
N HIS A 40 20.01 14.91 -1.63
CA HIS A 40 20.58 16.23 -1.33
C HIS A 40 22.08 16.34 -1.62
N LYS A 41 22.82 15.27 -1.41
CA LYS A 41 24.29 15.25 -1.62
C LYS A 41 24.71 15.05 -3.07
N LEU A 42 23.98 14.22 -3.80
CA LEU A 42 24.44 13.68 -5.09
C LEU A 42 23.52 14.05 -6.26
N GLY A 43 22.34 14.62 -5.98
CA GLY A 43 21.35 14.97 -7.00
C GLY A 43 20.39 13.82 -7.34
N PRO A 44 19.69 13.94 -8.48
CA PRO A 44 18.53 13.09 -8.80
C PRO A 44 18.89 11.66 -9.21
N VAL A 45 20.14 11.35 -9.53
CA VAL A 45 20.59 10.01 -9.95
C VAL A 45 21.85 9.62 -9.21
N PHE A 46 21.83 8.48 -8.53
CA PHE A 46 22.99 7.93 -7.79
C PHE A 46 22.91 6.41 -7.66
N LYS A 47 24.05 5.78 -7.37
CA LYS A 47 24.19 4.33 -7.17
C LYS A 47 24.38 4.01 -5.69
N VAL A 48 23.76 2.94 -5.24
CA VAL A 48 23.86 2.41 -3.88
C VAL A 48 24.27 0.93 -3.96
N ASN A 49 25.35 0.56 -3.31
CA ASN A 49 25.72 -0.84 -3.16
C ASN A 49 25.03 -1.46 -1.95
N THR A 50 24.47 -2.65 -2.13
CA THR A 50 24.00 -3.53 -1.05
C THR A 50 24.72 -4.88 -1.17
N VAL A 51 24.57 -5.77 -0.18
CA VAL A 51 25.20 -7.12 -0.22
C VAL A 51 24.87 -7.86 -1.52
N ASN A 52 23.65 -7.70 -2.02
CA ASN A 52 23.15 -8.53 -3.11
C ASN A 52 23.23 -7.85 -4.49
N GLN A 53 23.31 -6.53 -4.54
CA GLN A 53 23.20 -5.80 -5.81
C GLN A 53 23.68 -4.34 -5.71
N GLN A 54 24.05 -3.77 -6.83
CA GLN A 54 24.13 -2.33 -7.03
C GLN A 54 22.80 -1.82 -7.56
N ILE A 55 22.26 -0.80 -6.92
CA ILE A 55 20.95 -0.20 -7.23
C ILE A 55 21.18 1.20 -7.76
N VAL A 56 20.58 1.53 -8.90
CA VAL A 56 20.52 2.91 -9.41
C VAL A 56 19.20 3.54 -8.96
N PHE A 57 19.28 4.68 -8.30
CA PHE A 57 18.11 5.45 -7.88
C PHE A 57 17.87 6.64 -8.82
N MET A 58 16.59 6.87 -9.11
CA MET A 58 16.08 8.10 -9.69
C MET A 58 15.14 8.75 -8.64
N ALA A 59 15.42 10.00 -8.26
CA ALA A 59 14.76 10.66 -7.14
C ALA A 59 14.44 12.14 -7.45
N GLY A 60 13.51 12.71 -6.68
CA GLY A 60 13.12 14.12 -6.78
C GLY A 60 11.94 14.36 -7.72
N LEU A 61 11.55 15.64 -7.83
CA LEU A 61 10.33 16.02 -8.55
C LEU A 61 10.40 15.71 -10.05
N GLU A 62 11.55 15.92 -10.67
CA GLU A 62 11.74 15.60 -12.10
C GLU A 62 11.63 14.10 -12.36
N ALA A 63 12.18 13.25 -11.48
CA ALA A 63 12.02 11.80 -11.58
C ALA A 63 10.54 11.38 -11.43
N ASN A 64 9.79 12.01 -10.54
CA ASN A 64 8.35 11.78 -10.40
C ASN A 64 7.57 12.26 -11.64
N GLN A 65 7.96 13.38 -12.23
CA GLN A 65 7.37 13.87 -13.49
C GLN A 65 7.68 12.93 -14.65
N PHE A 66 8.90 12.42 -14.75
CA PHE A 66 9.29 11.41 -15.74
C PHE A 66 8.45 10.14 -15.56
N LEU A 67 8.35 9.61 -14.34
CA LEU A 67 7.55 8.43 -14.02
C LEU A 67 6.06 8.62 -14.38
N SER A 68 5.54 9.83 -14.21
CA SER A 68 4.14 10.15 -14.50
C SER A 68 3.80 10.25 -15.99
N ARG A 69 4.77 10.66 -16.85
CA ARG A 69 4.51 11.02 -18.26
C ARG A 69 5.12 10.06 -19.26
N ALA A 70 6.39 9.72 -19.07
CA ALA A 70 7.20 9.03 -20.09
C ALA A 70 7.59 7.60 -19.70
N ALA A 71 7.42 7.21 -18.45
CA ALA A 71 7.93 5.93 -17.96
C ALA A 71 7.37 4.71 -18.70
N ASN A 72 6.16 4.79 -19.23
CA ASN A 72 5.55 3.66 -19.95
C ASN A 72 6.29 3.30 -21.25
N ASP A 73 6.99 4.25 -21.86
CA ASP A 73 7.75 4.02 -23.10
C ASP A 73 9.14 3.45 -22.80
N TYR A 74 9.69 3.74 -21.62
CA TYR A 74 11.05 3.45 -21.26
C TYR A 74 11.23 2.42 -20.13
N LEU A 75 10.21 2.26 -19.27
CA LEU A 75 10.30 1.43 -18.07
C LEU A 75 9.20 0.36 -18.04
N MET A 76 9.57 -0.85 -17.64
CA MET A 76 8.64 -1.98 -17.49
C MET A 76 8.71 -2.59 -16.08
N THR A 77 7.66 -3.34 -15.74
CA THR A 77 7.52 -4.02 -14.44
C THR A 77 7.65 -5.53 -14.54
N GLY A 78 7.38 -6.12 -15.70
CA GLY A 78 7.26 -7.56 -15.91
C GLY A 78 8.46 -8.37 -15.42
N GLU A 79 9.68 -7.90 -15.66
CA GLU A 79 10.90 -8.60 -15.22
C GLU A 79 11.04 -8.65 -13.70
N ILE A 80 10.65 -7.56 -13.01
CA ILE A 80 10.68 -7.48 -11.55
C ILE A 80 9.76 -8.54 -10.92
N TRP A 81 8.57 -8.69 -11.49
CA TRP A 81 7.54 -9.61 -10.99
C TRP A 81 7.62 -11.02 -11.56
N GLY A 82 8.48 -11.26 -12.55
CA GLY A 82 8.60 -12.57 -13.21
C GLY A 82 8.93 -13.72 -12.26
N SER A 83 9.82 -13.50 -11.28
CA SER A 83 10.14 -14.54 -10.29
C SER A 83 8.97 -14.85 -9.35
N PHE A 84 8.15 -13.85 -9.04
CA PHE A 84 6.92 -14.01 -8.26
C PHE A 84 5.90 -14.84 -9.06
N GLY A 85 5.63 -14.50 -10.31
CA GLY A 85 4.74 -15.24 -11.19
C GLY A 85 5.15 -16.72 -11.33
N LYS A 86 6.42 -16.97 -11.64
CA LYS A 86 6.97 -18.35 -11.73
C LYS A 86 6.78 -19.16 -10.45
N SER A 87 6.85 -18.51 -9.28
CA SER A 87 6.67 -19.22 -7.98
C SER A 87 5.25 -19.72 -7.74
N ILE A 88 4.27 -19.20 -8.47
CA ILE A 88 2.85 -19.51 -8.32
C ILE A 88 2.22 -20.06 -9.61
N GLY A 89 3.01 -20.18 -10.69
CA GLY A 89 2.55 -20.68 -11.99
C GLY A 89 1.63 -19.70 -12.73
N ALA A 90 1.76 -18.39 -12.51
CA ALA A 90 0.97 -17.34 -13.15
C ALA A 90 1.87 -16.34 -13.86
N ASP A 91 1.75 -16.24 -15.17
CA ASP A 91 2.52 -15.27 -15.96
C ASP A 91 1.76 -13.95 -16.17
N LYS A 92 0.42 -14.00 -16.26
CA LYS A 92 -0.43 -12.82 -16.47
C LYS A 92 -1.09 -12.37 -15.15
N PHE A 93 -0.66 -11.23 -14.63
CA PHE A 93 -1.32 -10.55 -13.51
C PHE A 93 -0.96 -9.06 -13.52
N LEU A 94 -1.84 -8.23 -12.98
CA LEU A 94 -1.87 -6.79 -13.20
C LEU A 94 -0.50 -6.08 -13.03
N VAL A 95 0.26 -6.43 -11.98
CA VAL A 95 1.54 -5.74 -11.68
C VAL A 95 2.72 -6.26 -12.50
N ALA A 96 2.56 -7.38 -13.20
CA ALA A 96 3.59 -7.95 -14.08
C ALA A 96 3.34 -7.65 -15.56
N LEU A 97 2.17 -7.15 -15.93
CA LEU A 97 1.84 -6.79 -17.28
C LEU A 97 2.28 -5.34 -17.57
N ASP A 98 2.71 -5.10 -18.80
CA ASP A 98 3.05 -3.79 -19.31
C ASP A 98 2.29 -3.52 -20.64
N GLY A 99 2.28 -2.28 -21.11
CA GLY A 99 1.69 -1.87 -22.40
C GLY A 99 0.19 -2.17 -22.52
N GLU A 100 -0.21 -2.67 -23.70
CA GLU A 100 -1.62 -2.86 -24.05
C GLU A 100 -2.30 -3.96 -23.22
N GLU A 101 -1.58 -5.05 -22.90
CA GLU A 101 -2.12 -6.12 -22.05
C GLU A 101 -2.40 -5.63 -20.62
N HIS A 102 -1.52 -4.79 -20.08
CA HIS A 102 -1.77 -4.14 -18.81
C HIS A 102 -3.04 -3.29 -18.83
N PHE A 103 -3.24 -2.48 -19.87
CA PHE A 103 -4.44 -1.63 -19.99
C PHE A 103 -5.72 -2.46 -20.10
N LYS A 104 -5.73 -3.53 -20.88
CA LYS A 104 -6.88 -4.45 -21.01
C LYS A 104 -7.23 -5.08 -19.68
N PHE A 105 -6.24 -5.66 -19.00
CA PHE A 105 -6.43 -6.31 -17.69
C PHE A 105 -6.87 -5.30 -16.63
N ARG A 106 -6.21 -4.13 -16.58
CA ARG A 106 -6.54 -3.04 -15.67
C ARG A 106 -7.98 -2.56 -15.82
N LYS A 107 -8.48 -2.43 -17.06
CA LYS A 107 -9.85 -1.99 -17.35
C LYS A 107 -10.89 -2.93 -16.75
N VAL A 108 -10.67 -4.23 -16.82
CA VAL A 108 -11.53 -5.24 -16.17
C VAL A 108 -11.50 -5.07 -14.66
N MET A 109 -10.32 -5.07 -14.08
CA MET A 109 -10.14 -4.98 -12.62
C MET A 109 -10.71 -3.68 -12.02
N MET A 110 -10.63 -2.56 -12.73
CA MET A 110 -11.12 -1.24 -12.25
C MET A 110 -12.60 -1.26 -11.85
N ARG A 111 -13.42 -2.09 -12.45
CA ARG A 111 -14.87 -2.17 -12.15
C ARG A 111 -15.09 -2.46 -10.67
N GLY A 112 -14.40 -3.50 -10.14
CA GLY A 112 -14.49 -3.93 -8.75
C GLY A 112 -13.79 -3.02 -7.74
N TYR A 113 -13.06 -1.97 -8.16
CA TYR A 113 -12.39 -1.02 -7.26
C TYR A 113 -13.08 0.34 -7.21
N SER A 114 -14.27 0.48 -7.79
CA SER A 114 -14.98 1.76 -7.76
C SER A 114 -15.51 2.08 -6.35
N PRO A 115 -15.63 3.38 -5.98
CA PRO A 115 -16.27 3.79 -4.72
C PRO A 115 -17.66 3.22 -4.50
N LYS A 116 -18.39 2.92 -5.58
CA LYS A 116 -19.71 2.28 -5.55
C LYS A 116 -19.69 0.93 -4.82
N MET A 117 -18.55 0.20 -4.87
CA MET A 117 -18.38 -1.07 -4.17
C MET A 117 -18.58 -0.93 -2.65
N LEU A 118 -18.25 0.23 -2.07
CA LEU A 118 -18.44 0.47 -0.64
C LEU A 118 -19.92 0.72 -0.27
N THR A 119 -20.72 1.32 -1.16
CA THR A 119 -22.06 1.86 -0.84
C THR A 119 -22.94 0.86 -0.09
N ASN A 120 -23.14 -0.32 -0.63
CA ASN A 120 -24.02 -1.34 -0.06
C ASN A 120 -23.31 -2.22 1.00
N ARG A 121 -22.02 -1.99 1.23
CA ARG A 121 -21.18 -2.82 2.12
C ARG A 121 -20.79 -2.13 3.42
N ILE A 122 -21.06 -0.81 3.54
CA ILE A 122 -20.80 -0.03 4.77
C ILE A 122 -21.37 -0.70 6.02
N PRO A 123 -22.64 -1.18 6.05
CA PRO A 123 -23.19 -1.81 7.25
C PRO A 123 -22.41 -3.05 7.70
N LYS A 124 -22.01 -3.91 6.75
CA LYS A 124 -21.21 -5.12 7.05
C LYS A 124 -19.80 -4.76 7.53
N VAL A 125 -19.16 -3.77 6.91
CA VAL A 125 -17.83 -3.27 7.32
C VAL A 125 -17.91 -2.68 8.73
N ALA A 126 -18.93 -1.88 9.03
CA ALA A 126 -19.18 -1.30 10.35
C ALA A 126 -19.44 -2.38 11.42
N GLU A 127 -20.28 -3.38 11.11
CA GLU A 127 -20.56 -4.52 12.01
C GLU A 127 -19.29 -5.27 12.38
N ILE A 128 -18.46 -5.64 11.38
CA ILE A 128 -17.19 -6.33 11.60
C ILE A 128 -16.26 -5.49 12.48
N THR A 129 -16.13 -4.21 12.19
CA THR A 129 -15.29 -3.28 12.95
C THR A 129 -15.76 -3.20 14.40
N ARG A 130 -17.04 -2.93 14.63
CA ARG A 130 -17.65 -2.84 15.96
C ARG A 130 -17.45 -4.15 16.74
N LYS A 131 -17.77 -5.30 16.14
CA LYS A 131 -17.62 -6.62 16.77
C LYS A 131 -16.19 -6.90 17.21
N MET A 132 -15.21 -6.59 16.38
CA MET A 132 -13.80 -6.80 16.69
C MET A 132 -13.30 -5.86 17.79
N VAL A 133 -13.68 -4.58 17.77
CA VAL A 133 -13.34 -3.59 18.80
C VAL A 133 -13.94 -4.00 20.14
N LEU A 134 -15.26 -4.26 20.20
CA LEU A 134 -15.95 -4.66 21.45
C LEU A 134 -15.37 -5.93 22.06
N LYS A 135 -14.98 -6.91 21.22
CA LYS A 135 -14.27 -8.12 21.69
C LYS A 135 -12.95 -7.81 22.38
N LYS A 136 -12.20 -6.84 21.88
CA LYS A 136 -10.91 -6.42 22.46
C LYS A 136 -11.11 -5.62 23.75
N MET A 137 -12.10 -4.74 23.77
CA MET A 137 -12.42 -3.96 24.97
C MET A 137 -12.77 -4.83 26.17
N LYS A 138 -13.47 -5.96 25.97
CA LYS A 138 -13.74 -6.96 27.05
C LYS A 138 -12.47 -7.55 27.65
N ASN A 139 -11.34 -7.52 26.95
CA ASN A 139 -10.04 -8.12 27.33
C ASN A 139 -8.99 -7.02 27.60
N LYS A 140 -9.24 -6.10 28.54
CA LYS A 140 -8.36 -4.98 28.93
C LYS A 140 -8.12 -3.91 27.85
N GLY A 141 -8.68 -4.05 26.66
CA GLY A 141 -8.57 -3.06 25.57
C GLY A 141 -7.20 -2.93 24.89
N GLU A 142 -6.17 -3.63 25.35
CA GLU A 142 -4.85 -3.55 24.72
C GLU A 142 -4.80 -4.37 23.41
N ILE A 143 -4.27 -3.73 22.37
CA ILE A 143 -4.08 -4.35 21.06
C ILE A 143 -2.66 -4.09 20.52
N GLN A 144 -2.07 -5.12 19.94
CA GLN A 144 -0.97 -4.93 19.00
C GLN A 144 -1.56 -4.43 17.70
N VAL A 145 -1.33 -3.15 17.39
CA VAL A 145 -2.08 -2.42 16.36
C VAL A 145 -1.96 -3.10 14.99
N THR A 146 -0.73 -3.39 14.56
CA THR A 146 -0.50 -3.99 13.24
C THR A 146 -1.27 -5.30 13.07
N SER A 147 -1.19 -6.22 14.04
CA SER A 147 -1.87 -7.52 13.92
C SER A 147 -3.40 -7.42 14.03
N PHE A 148 -3.91 -6.49 14.84
CA PHE A 148 -5.34 -6.24 14.96
C PHE A 148 -5.91 -5.62 13.69
N ILE A 149 -5.27 -4.57 13.18
CA ILE A 149 -5.70 -3.87 11.98
C ILE A 149 -5.57 -4.77 10.75
N GLN A 150 -4.49 -5.56 10.62
CA GLN A 150 -4.33 -6.49 9.49
C GLN A 150 -5.48 -7.49 9.43
N ARG A 151 -5.89 -8.03 10.59
CA ARG A 151 -7.05 -8.92 10.64
C ARG A 151 -8.33 -8.19 10.23
N LEU A 152 -8.55 -6.98 10.75
CA LEU A 152 -9.72 -6.16 10.45
C LEU A 152 -9.78 -5.82 8.94
N VAL A 153 -8.68 -5.32 8.39
CA VAL A 153 -8.56 -4.97 6.96
C VAL A 153 -8.82 -6.18 6.07
N CYS A 154 -8.25 -7.34 6.41
CA CYS A 154 -8.45 -8.56 5.62
C CYS A 154 -9.93 -9.00 5.60
N GLU A 155 -10.63 -8.94 6.75
CA GLU A 155 -12.07 -9.24 6.80
C GLU A 155 -12.90 -8.22 5.99
N GLN A 156 -12.55 -6.93 6.09
CA GLN A 156 -13.22 -5.87 5.33
C GLN A 156 -13.00 -6.02 3.81
N LEU A 157 -11.75 -6.29 3.38
CA LEU A 157 -11.44 -6.54 1.97
C LEU A 157 -12.27 -7.70 1.41
N GLY A 158 -12.47 -8.77 2.20
CA GLY A 158 -13.32 -9.86 1.80
C GLY A 158 -14.77 -9.44 1.55
N ILE A 159 -15.32 -8.57 2.38
CA ILE A 159 -16.66 -8.01 2.18
C ILE A 159 -16.70 -7.08 0.97
N LEU A 160 -15.68 -6.22 0.81
CA LEU A 160 -15.65 -5.21 -0.26
C LEU A 160 -15.48 -5.83 -1.65
N LEU A 161 -14.60 -6.82 -1.77
CA LEU A 161 -14.15 -7.35 -3.05
C LEU A 161 -14.82 -8.67 -3.46
N ALA A 162 -15.37 -9.42 -2.48
CA ALA A 162 -15.91 -10.76 -2.71
C ALA A 162 -17.17 -11.05 -1.87
N ASN A 163 -17.78 -10.03 -1.30
CA ASN A 163 -18.94 -10.14 -0.40
C ASN A 163 -18.80 -11.24 0.69
N ARG A 164 -17.58 -11.67 0.98
CA ARG A 164 -17.27 -12.78 1.91
C ARG A 164 -15.99 -12.52 2.69
N ALA A 165 -16.10 -12.49 4.01
CA ALA A 165 -14.96 -12.39 4.90
C ALA A 165 -14.09 -13.67 4.86
N PRO A 166 -12.75 -13.56 4.83
CA PRO A 166 -11.82 -14.70 4.76
C PRO A 166 -11.91 -15.66 5.95
N GLY A 167 -12.26 -15.18 7.13
CA GLY A 167 -12.42 -16.02 8.32
C GLY A 167 -11.18 -16.85 8.67
N LYS A 168 -11.32 -18.20 8.63
CA LYS A 168 -10.23 -19.13 8.94
C LYS A 168 -9.04 -19.07 7.96
N TYR A 169 -9.24 -18.50 6.78
CA TYR A 169 -8.22 -18.41 5.73
C TYR A 169 -7.27 -17.22 5.93
N TYR A 170 -7.59 -16.27 6.80
CA TYR A 170 -6.74 -15.08 7.04
C TYR A 170 -5.28 -15.41 7.37
N LYS A 171 -5.02 -16.24 8.41
CA LYS A 171 -3.65 -16.55 8.83
C LYS A 171 -2.83 -17.26 7.75
N PRO A 172 -3.36 -18.30 7.07
CA PRO A 172 -2.71 -18.90 5.92
C PRO A 172 -2.41 -17.88 4.81
N LEU A 173 -3.38 -17.06 4.45
CA LEU A 173 -3.25 -16.05 3.40
C LEU A 173 -2.14 -15.03 3.73
N ALA A 174 -2.15 -14.47 4.94
CA ALA A 174 -1.13 -13.54 5.40
C ALA A 174 0.29 -14.15 5.38
N PHE A 175 0.42 -15.41 5.83
CA PHE A 175 1.71 -16.11 5.80
C PHE A 175 2.19 -16.41 4.38
N TYR A 176 1.29 -16.82 3.50
CA TYR A 176 1.56 -17.10 2.08
C TYR A 176 2.08 -15.87 1.36
N VAL A 177 1.35 -14.74 1.46
CA VAL A 177 1.72 -13.45 0.85
C VAL A 177 3.08 -12.98 1.36
N ARG A 178 3.25 -12.93 2.68
CA ARG A 178 4.50 -12.48 3.30
C ARG A 178 5.70 -13.31 2.83
N THR A 179 5.55 -14.61 2.71
CA THR A 179 6.64 -15.49 2.24
C THR A 179 6.97 -15.20 0.78
N LEU A 180 5.98 -15.11 -0.09
CA LEU A 180 6.19 -14.78 -1.51
C LEU A 180 6.91 -13.45 -1.70
N LEU A 181 6.50 -12.40 -0.99
CA LEU A 181 7.13 -11.08 -1.08
C LEU A 181 8.57 -11.12 -0.60
N ASN A 182 8.85 -11.76 0.55
CA ASN A 182 10.21 -11.84 1.08
C ASN A 182 11.18 -12.66 0.21
N VAL A 183 10.67 -13.67 -0.49
CA VAL A 183 11.51 -14.49 -1.37
C VAL A 183 11.71 -13.83 -2.74
N ASN A 184 10.64 -13.33 -3.37
CA ASN A 184 10.68 -12.95 -4.78
C ASN A 184 10.92 -11.46 -5.00
N ILE A 185 10.42 -10.57 -4.14
CA ILE A 185 10.49 -9.12 -4.31
C ILE A 185 11.61 -8.53 -3.45
N VAL A 186 11.55 -8.74 -2.15
CA VAL A 186 12.55 -8.21 -1.20
C VAL A 186 13.85 -9.01 -1.26
N ARG A 187 13.79 -10.29 -1.62
CA ARG A 187 14.93 -11.23 -1.76
C ARG A 187 15.74 -11.42 -0.47
N MET A 188 15.10 -11.24 0.68
CA MET A 188 15.73 -11.47 2.00
C MET A 188 15.66 -12.92 2.46
N TRP A 189 14.71 -13.70 1.94
CA TRP A 189 14.60 -15.12 2.27
C TRP A 189 15.04 -15.99 1.10
N PRO A 190 15.77 -17.08 1.39
CA PRO A 190 16.22 -17.99 0.34
C PRO A 190 15.02 -18.75 -0.27
N ARG A 191 15.14 -19.13 -1.55
CA ARG A 191 14.07 -19.83 -2.30
C ARG A 191 13.60 -21.12 -1.65
N ILE A 192 14.44 -21.79 -0.84
CA ILE A 192 14.07 -22.97 -0.07
C ILE A 192 12.85 -22.72 0.87
N ALA A 193 12.58 -21.46 1.24
CA ALA A 193 11.41 -21.12 2.05
C ALA A 193 10.08 -21.46 1.36
N LEU A 194 10.04 -21.50 0.01
CA LEU A 194 8.87 -21.86 -0.79
C LEU A 194 8.58 -23.37 -0.80
N TYR A 195 9.52 -24.19 -0.36
CA TYR A 195 9.37 -25.65 -0.30
C TYR A 195 9.11 -26.16 1.11
N ARG A 196 9.04 -25.26 2.11
CA ARG A 196 8.73 -25.67 3.48
C ARG A 196 7.29 -26.13 3.62
N PRO A 197 7.00 -27.21 4.39
CA PRO A 197 5.64 -27.71 4.57
C PRO A 197 4.64 -26.65 5.00
N LYS A 198 5.05 -25.74 5.90
CA LYS A 198 4.21 -24.63 6.36
C LYS A 198 3.80 -23.68 5.22
N PHE A 199 4.70 -23.42 4.25
CA PHE A 199 4.38 -22.59 3.10
C PHE A 199 3.42 -23.32 2.14
N LEU A 200 3.70 -24.59 1.82
CA LEU A 200 2.86 -25.40 0.94
C LEU A 200 1.43 -25.55 1.50
N MET A 201 1.29 -25.76 2.81
CA MET A 201 -0.02 -25.78 3.47
C MET A 201 -0.73 -24.42 3.43
N ALA A 202 0.01 -23.32 3.51
CA ALA A 202 -0.55 -21.98 3.43
C ALA A 202 -1.00 -21.66 1.99
N GLN A 203 -0.21 -22.04 0.99
CA GLN A 203 -0.54 -21.95 -0.43
C GLN A 203 -1.81 -22.74 -0.76
N GLU A 204 -1.88 -24.02 -0.33
CA GLU A 204 -3.06 -24.84 -0.52
C GLU A 204 -4.33 -24.18 0.07
N LYS A 205 -4.23 -23.62 1.28
CA LYS A 205 -5.36 -22.93 1.91
C LYS A 205 -5.73 -21.64 1.21
N ALA A 206 -4.75 -20.87 0.69
CA ALA A 206 -5.00 -19.68 -0.10
C ALA A 206 -5.70 -20.05 -1.43
N ASN A 207 -5.23 -21.10 -2.10
CA ASN A 207 -5.87 -21.61 -3.32
C ASN A 207 -7.29 -22.11 -3.04
N LYS A 208 -7.50 -22.89 -1.96
CA LYS A 208 -8.84 -23.33 -1.54
C LYS A 208 -9.79 -22.16 -1.26
N PHE A 209 -9.27 -21.06 -0.73
CA PHE A 209 -10.07 -19.86 -0.54
C PHE A 209 -10.46 -19.23 -1.89
N GLY A 210 -9.51 -19.07 -2.81
CA GLY A 210 -9.78 -18.58 -4.17
C GLY A 210 -10.77 -19.46 -4.93
N GLU A 211 -10.57 -20.78 -4.91
CA GLU A 211 -11.48 -21.76 -5.52
C GLU A 211 -12.90 -21.65 -4.95
N LYS A 212 -13.00 -21.48 -3.63
CA LYS A 212 -14.29 -21.30 -2.98
C LYS A 212 -14.99 -20.05 -3.44
N LEU A 213 -14.26 -18.91 -3.55
CA LEU A 213 -14.83 -17.66 -4.04
C LEU A 213 -15.32 -17.79 -5.48
N ILE A 214 -14.50 -18.40 -6.37
CA ILE A 214 -14.87 -18.64 -7.75
C ILE A 214 -16.14 -19.50 -7.83
N TYR A 215 -16.17 -20.62 -7.12
CA TYR A 215 -17.32 -21.54 -7.13
C TYR A 215 -18.61 -20.85 -6.66
N GLU A 216 -18.56 -20.14 -5.54
CA GLU A 216 -19.73 -19.45 -4.97
C GLU A 216 -20.31 -18.41 -5.92
N HIS A 217 -19.46 -17.63 -6.62
CA HIS A 217 -19.90 -16.62 -7.60
C HIS A 217 -20.36 -17.24 -8.92
N MET A 218 -19.82 -18.38 -9.33
CA MET A 218 -20.34 -19.12 -10.49
C MET A 218 -21.73 -19.72 -10.24
N VAL A 219 -21.99 -20.23 -9.02
CA VAL A 219 -23.27 -20.84 -8.66
C VAL A 219 -24.33 -19.81 -8.38
N ALA A 220 -23.95 -18.68 -7.74
CA ALA A 220 -24.87 -17.62 -7.33
C ALA A 220 -24.25 -16.25 -7.58
N PRO A 221 -24.13 -15.80 -8.85
CA PRO A 221 -23.60 -14.49 -9.19
C PRO A 221 -24.47 -13.37 -8.62
N ASN A 222 -23.85 -12.32 -8.08
CA ASN A 222 -24.55 -11.17 -7.58
C ASN A 222 -24.83 -10.15 -8.72
N THR A 223 -25.88 -10.39 -9.48
CA THR A 223 -26.24 -9.58 -10.65
C THR A 223 -26.71 -8.17 -10.31
N GLU A 224 -27.33 -7.98 -9.13
CA GLU A 224 -27.83 -6.65 -8.70
C GLU A 224 -26.69 -5.75 -8.18
N ASN A 225 -25.77 -6.33 -7.44
CA ASN A 225 -24.63 -5.62 -6.83
C ASN A 225 -23.34 -6.40 -7.03
N PRO A 226 -22.84 -6.52 -8.28
CA PRO A 226 -21.66 -7.31 -8.60
C PRO A 226 -20.46 -6.82 -7.79
N ASP A 227 -19.58 -7.73 -7.47
CA ASP A 227 -18.30 -7.44 -6.84
C ASP A 227 -17.13 -7.73 -7.81
N LEU A 228 -15.91 -7.61 -7.30
CA LEU A 228 -14.73 -7.83 -8.14
C LEU A 228 -14.68 -9.26 -8.72
N ILE A 229 -15.14 -10.24 -7.98
CA ILE A 229 -15.09 -11.63 -8.43
C ILE A 229 -16.10 -11.85 -9.57
N ASP A 230 -17.31 -11.30 -9.44
CA ASP A 230 -18.31 -11.34 -10.52
C ASP A 230 -17.77 -10.68 -11.80
N ASP A 231 -17.12 -9.50 -11.67
CA ASP A 231 -16.53 -8.78 -12.80
C ASP A 231 -15.40 -9.57 -13.49
N ILE A 232 -14.53 -10.24 -12.69
CA ILE A 232 -13.45 -11.09 -13.23
C ILE A 232 -14.03 -12.30 -13.97
N LEU A 233 -14.99 -13.00 -13.35
CA LEU A 233 -15.60 -14.19 -13.96
C LEU A 233 -16.35 -13.82 -15.23
N LYS A 234 -17.07 -12.73 -15.26
CA LYS A 234 -17.70 -12.21 -16.46
C LYS A 234 -16.69 -11.93 -17.58
N ALA A 235 -15.57 -11.26 -17.22
CA ALA A 235 -14.53 -10.97 -18.21
C ALA A 235 -13.91 -12.24 -18.80
N VAL A 236 -13.70 -13.28 -17.97
CA VAL A 236 -13.11 -14.56 -18.42
C VAL A 236 -14.10 -15.39 -19.25
N TYR A 237 -15.33 -15.53 -18.80
CA TYR A 237 -16.29 -16.46 -19.43
C TYR A 237 -17.16 -15.84 -20.52
N GLU A 238 -17.35 -14.51 -20.51
CA GLU A 238 -18.26 -13.82 -21.44
C GLU A 238 -17.56 -12.78 -22.33
N GLU A 239 -16.45 -12.14 -21.84
CA GLU A 239 -15.80 -11.02 -22.54
C GLU A 239 -14.46 -11.42 -23.20
N GLY A 240 -14.06 -12.71 -23.14
CA GLY A 240 -12.89 -13.25 -23.83
C GLY A 240 -11.54 -12.93 -23.15
N LEU A 241 -11.53 -12.64 -21.86
CA LEU A 241 -10.27 -12.53 -21.10
C LEU A 241 -9.69 -13.93 -20.87
N GLU A 242 -8.58 -14.24 -21.53
CA GLU A 242 -7.90 -15.53 -21.37
C GLU A 242 -6.98 -15.54 -20.16
N LEU A 243 -7.33 -16.36 -19.15
CA LEU A 243 -6.52 -16.64 -17.98
C LEU A 243 -6.40 -18.15 -17.75
N THR A 244 -5.19 -18.59 -17.47
CA THR A 244 -4.97 -19.95 -16.93
C THR A 244 -5.56 -20.06 -15.52
N ARG A 245 -5.73 -21.29 -15.02
CA ARG A 245 -6.28 -21.48 -13.66
C ARG A 245 -5.46 -20.79 -12.56
N PRO A 246 -4.12 -20.86 -12.53
CA PRO A 246 -3.31 -20.09 -11.57
C PRO A 246 -3.47 -18.58 -11.70
N GLU A 247 -3.60 -18.06 -12.90
CA GLU A 247 -3.82 -16.63 -13.16
C GLU A 247 -5.18 -16.16 -12.67
N LEU A 248 -6.24 -16.95 -12.90
CA LEU A 248 -7.57 -16.66 -12.38
C LEU A 248 -7.56 -16.66 -10.84
N LEU A 249 -6.92 -17.67 -10.21
CA LEU A 249 -6.76 -17.71 -8.75
C LEU A 249 -6.01 -16.48 -8.24
N LEU A 250 -4.96 -16.06 -8.93
CA LEU A 250 -4.22 -14.86 -8.55
C LEU A 250 -5.05 -13.58 -8.77
N ALA A 251 -5.86 -13.48 -9.83
CA ALA A 251 -6.77 -12.36 -10.03
C ALA A 251 -7.79 -12.24 -8.89
N VAL A 252 -8.27 -13.36 -8.36
CA VAL A 252 -9.23 -13.42 -7.24
C VAL A 252 -8.58 -13.17 -5.87
N VAL A 253 -7.40 -13.75 -5.61
CA VAL A 253 -6.72 -13.68 -4.30
C VAL A 253 -5.76 -12.49 -4.22
N GLY A 254 -5.21 -12.04 -5.36
CA GLY A 254 -4.23 -10.96 -5.44
C GLY A 254 -4.63 -9.65 -4.78
N PRO A 255 -5.89 -9.19 -4.89
CA PRO A 255 -6.39 -8.00 -4.21
C PRO A 255 -6.24 -8.05 -2.68
N PHE A 256 -6.42 -9.22 -2.06
CA PHE A 256 -6.15 -9.42 -0.63
C PHE A 256 -4.65 -9.31 -0.35
N MET A 257 -3.82 -9.84 -1.27
CA MET A 257 -2.37 -9.77 -1.14
C MET A 257 -1.87 -8.32 -1.20
N ALA A 258 -2.38 -7.53 -2.12
CA ALA A 258 -1.98 -6.14 -2.32
C ALA A 258 -2.49 -5.20 -1.20
N GLY A 259 -3.76 -5.36 -0.78
CA GLY A 259 -4.43 -4.43 0.14
C GLY A 259 -4.18 -4.74 1.61
N MET A 260 -3.92 -6.00 1.98
CA MET A 260 -3.86 -6.38 3.38
C MET A 260 -2.76 -5.66 4.16
N ASP A 261 -1.51 -5.65 3.67
CA ASP A 261 -0.39 -5.04 4.39
C ASP A 261 -0.32 -3.53 4.16
N THR A 262 -0.61 -3.05 2.95
CA THR A 262 -0.51 -1.62 2.62
C THR A 262 -1.54 -0.78 3.39
N VAL A 263 -2.81 -1.18 3.38
CA VAL A 263 -3.88 -0.52 4.14
C VAL A 263 -3.64 -0.65 5.65
N THR A 264 -3.15 -1.81 6.10
CA THR A 264 -2.81 -2.02 7.52
C THR A 264 -1.73 -1.07 8.01
N ASN A 265 -0.63 -0.96 7.27
CA ASN A 265 0.50 -0.14 7.67
C ASN A 265 0.13 1.34 7.70
N THR A 266 -0.65 1.81 6.72
CA THR A 266 -1.19 3.17 6.71
C THR A 266 -2.12 3.42 7.91
N LEU A 267 -3.08 2.55 8.17
CA LEU A 267 -3.99 2.69 9.31
C LEU A 267 -3.27 2.61 10.66
N ALA A 268 -2.28 1.74 10.79
CA ALA A 268 -1.49 1.64 12.00
C ALA A 268 -0.66 2.91 12.24
N ALA A 269 -0.07 3.49 11.20
CA ALA A 269 0.64 4.76 11.29
C ALA A 269 -0.33 5.92 11.60
N LEU A 270 -1.55 5.94 11.02
CA LEU A 270 -2.56 6.94 11.34
C LEU A 270 -3.05 6.84 12.78
N ILE A 271 -3.25 5.62 13.31
CA ILE A 271 -3.59 5.41 14.72
C ILE A 271 -2.47 5.94 15.63
N TYR A 272 -1.20 5.71 15.27
CA TYR A 272 -0.08 6.30 16.00
C TYR A 272 -0.13 7.83 15.97
N ALA A 273 -0.28 8.41 14.78
CA ALA A 273 -0.32 9.86 14.61
C ALA A 273 -1.45 10.49 15.43
N LEU A 274 -2.66 9.94 15.39
CA LEU A 274 -3.81 10.40 16.17
C LEU A 274 -3.61 10.21 17.68
N ALA A 275 -2.95 9.13 18.11
CA ALA A 275 -2.65 8.92 19.52
C ALA A 275 -1.57 9.90 20.05
N LYS A 276 -0.62 10.29 19.18
CA LYS A 276 0.48 11.22 19.49
C LYS A 276 0.03 12.67 19.46
N HIS A 277 -0.75 13.07 18.42
CA HIS A 277 -1.24 14.43 18.17
C HIS A 277 -2.70 14.55 18.63
N ARG A 278 -2.89 14.81 19.93
CA ARG A 278 -4.21 14.84 20.56
C ARG A 278 -5.12 15.96 20.07
N ASP A 279 -4.57 17.07 19.65
CA ASP A 279 -5.23 18.18 19.00
C ASP A 279 -5.83 17.75 17.64
N VAL A 280 -5.05 17.05 16.82
CA VAL A 280 -5.52 16.49 15.55
C VAL A 280 -6.64 15.47 15.78
N LEU A 281 -6.45 14.54 16.76
CA LEU A 281 -7.50 13.58 17.09
C LEU A 281 -8.81 14.28 17.47
N LYS A 282 -8.74 15.35 18.27
CA LYS A 282 -9.93 16.11 18.67
C LYS A 282 -10.63 16.73 17.45
N ARG A 283 -9.89 17.36 16.54
CA ARG A 283 -10.44 17.90 15.29
C ARG A 283 -11.13 16.83 14.44
N VAL A 284 -10.51 15.63 14.33
CA VAL A 284 -11.11 14.50 13.62
C VAL A 284 -12.40 14.03 14.32
N GLN A 285 -12.41 13.96 15.65
CA GLN A 285 -13.60 13.59 16.43
C GLN A 285 -14.74 14.58 16.23
N GLU A 286 -14.46 15.89 16.27
CA GLU A 286 -15.45 16.96 16.05
C GLU A 286 -16.06 16.88 14.63
N GLU A 287 -15.27 16.48 13.63
CA GLU A 287 -15.75 16.30 12.25
C GLU A 287 -16.61 15.03 12.08
N ILE A 288 -16.22 13.91 12.70
CA ILE A 288 -16.88 12.62 12.44
C ILE A 288 -18.09 12.33 13.34
N ASP A 289 -18.11 12.79 14.59
CA ASP A 289 -19.18 12.41 15.54
C ASP A 289 -20.58 12.76 15.03
N PRO A 290 -20.83 13.93 14.42
CA PRO A 290 -22.12 14.26 13.86
C PRO A 290 -22.63 13.30 12.78
N LEU A 291 -21.72 12.60 12.08
CA LEU A 291 -22.08 11.65 11.04
C LEU A 291 -22.84 10.44 11.58
N PHE A 292 -22.59 10.08 12.84
CA PHE A 292 -23.17 8.91 13.48
C PHE A 292 -24.48 9.19 14.24
N GLU A 293 -24.89 10.46 14.33
CA GLU A 293 -26.16 10.84 15.00
C GLU A 293 -27.38 10.28 14.27
N ASN A 294 -27.32 10.18 12.94
CA ASN A 294 -28.39 9.70 12.09
C ASN A 294 -28.14 8.31 11.49
N GLY A 295 -27.24 7.52 12.08
CA GLY A 295 -26.88 6.20 11.62
C GLY A 295 -25.45 6.11 11.05
N LEU A 296 -25.22 5.18 10.11
CA LEU A 296 -23.90 5.02 9.49
C LEU A 296 -23.69 6.04 8.37
N PRO A 297 -22.44 6.56 8.20
CA PRO A 297 -22.12 7.44 7.09
C PRO A 297 -22.28 6.71 5.74
N ASN A 298 -22.58 7.45 4.69
CA ASN A 298 -22.58 6.95 3.33
C ASN A 298 -21.30 7.36 2.59
N VAL A 299 -21.10 6.86 1.37
CA VAL A 299 -19.89 7.15 0.57
C VAL A 299 -19.71 8.65 0.31
N LYS A 300 -20.80 9.38 0.08
CA LYS A 300 -20.74 10.84 -0.17
C LYS A 300 -20.30 11.60 1.08
N THR A 301 -20.84 11.25 2.24
CA THR A 301 -20.44 11.88 3.52
C THR A 301 -18.99 11.55 3.88
N LEU A 302 -18.57 10.30 3.68
CA LEU A 302 -17.17 9.89 3.89
C LEU A 302 -16.20 10.66 2.97
N GLY A 303 -16.58 10.88 1.71
CA GLY A 303 -15.76 11.64 0.75
C GLY A 303 -15.70 13.15 1.05
N ASN A 304 -16.48 13.65 2.00
CA ASN A 304 -16.53 15.06 2.39
C ASN A 304 -16.12 15.28 3.86
N LEU A 305 -14.98 14.71 4.24
CA LEU A 305 -14.37 14.82 5.56
C LEU A 305 -12.95 15.39 5.43
N PRO A 306 -12.82 16.72 5.24
CA PRO A 306 -11.54 17.35 4.94
C PRO A 306 -10.48 17.13 6.03
N VAL A 307 -10.84 17.17 7.31
CA VAL A 307 -9.89 17.01 8.42
C VAL A 307 -9.38 15.56 8.50
N LEU A 308 -10.30 14.58 8.43
CA LEU A 308 -9.92 13.17 8.42
C LEU A 308 -9.10 12.82 7.18
N HIS A 309 -9.51 13.33 6.00
CA HIS A 309 -8.74 13.14 4.76
C HIS A 309 -7.36 13.77 4.87
N ALA A 310 -7.24 14.99 5.41
CA ALA A 310 -5.96 15.65 5.64
C ALA A 310 -5.05 14.84 6.57
N ALA A 311 -5.58 14.27 7.65
CA ALA A 311 -4.83 13.40 8.54
C ALA A 311 -4.36 12.10 7.84
N LEU A 312 -5.20 11.51 6.96
CA LEU A 312 -4.82 10.36 6.15
C LEU A 312 -3.71 10.71 5.14
N MET A 313 -3.85 11.83 4.42
CA MET A 313 -2.87 12.25 3.42
C MET A 313 -1.52 12.63 4.07
N GLU A 314 -1.53 13.27 5.23
CA GLU A 314 -0.30 13.57 5.98
C GLU A 314 0.35 12.28 6.51
N THR A 315 -0.46 11.30 6.91
CA THR A 315 0.07 9.98 7.29
C THR A 315 0.76 9.30 6.10
N LEU A 316 0.14 9.31 4.93
CA LEU A 316 0.70 8.74 3.70
C LEU A 316 1.96 9.49 3.23
N ARG A 317 2.03 10.81 3.44
CA ARG A 317 3.22 11.61 3.16
C ARG A 317 4.36 11.26 4.12
N ARG A 318 4.08 11.32 5.43
CA ARG A 318 5.11 11.18 6.49
C ARG A 318 5.56 9.73 6.69
N TYR A 319 4.66 8.77 6.43
CA TYR A 319 4.86 7.34 6.64
C TYR A 319 4.48 6.53 5.39
N PRO A 320 5.13 6.79 4.23
CA PRO A 320 4.79 6.12 2.99
C PRO A 320 5.10 4.62 3.05
N VAL A 321 4.16 3.78 2.62
CA VAL A 321 4.29 2.31 2.67
C VAL A 321 5.21 1.78 1.56
N ALA A 322 5.20 2.43 0.40
CA ALA A 322 6.02 2.08 -0.76
C ALA A 322 6.73 3.32 -1.33
N PRO A 323 7.76 3.85 -0.63
CA PRO A 323 8.41 5.10 -1.02
C PRO A 323 9.29 4.97 -2.27
N MET A 324 9.64 3.76 -2.66
CA MET A 324 10.45 3.46 -3.83
C MET A 324 9.95 2.19 -4.51
N ILE A 325 10.00 2.17 -5.82
CA ILE A 325 9.54 1.06 -6.65
C ILE A 325 10.59 0.70 -7.71
N PRO A 326 10.91 -0.59 -7.88
CA PRO A 326 11.82 -1.03 -8.92
C PRO A 326 11.15 -1.02 -10.30
N ARG A 327 11.95 -0.76 -11.33
CA ARG A 327 11.60 -0.85 -12.75
C ARG A 327 12.78 -1.43 -13.53
N THR A 328 12.49 -2.03 -14.67
CA THR A 328 13.53 -2.40 -15.66
C THR A 328 13.45 -1.46 -16.84
N VAL A 329 14.59 -1.03 -17.34
CA VAL A 329 14.69 -0.20 -18.55
C VAL A 329 14.31 -1.05 -19.76
N ALA A 330 13.23 -0.69 -20.45
CA ALA A 330 12.74 -1.34 -21.65
C ALA A 330 13.42 -0.82 -22.92
N GLN A 331 13.69 0.50 -22.95
CA GLN A 331 14.39 1.19 -24.02
C GLN A 331 15.38 2.19 -23.43
N PRO A 332 16.56 2.38 -24.05
CA PRO A 332 17.55 3.35 -23.57
C PRO A 332 16.98 4.77 -23.50
N PHE A 333 17.36 5.52 -22.48
CA PHE A 333 16.99 6.93 -22.31
C PHE A 333 18.04 7.69 -21.50
N GLU A 334 17.97 9.01 -21.59
CA GLU A 334 18.79 9.90 -20.77
C GLU A 334 17.96 10.58 -19.70
N PHE A 335 18.51 10.64 -18.46
CA PHE A 335 17.89 11.37 -17.35
C PHE A 335 18.97 11.91 -16.40
N GLY A 336 18.87 13.18 -16.01
CA GLY A 336 19.80 13.83 -15.10
C GLY A 336 21.25 13.89 -15.61
N GLY A 337 21.45 13.82 -16.94
CA GLY A 337 22.77 13.80 -17.60
C GLY A 337 23.44 12.42 -17.55
N TYR A 338 22.69 11.34 -17.33
CA TYR A 338 23.17 9.96 -17.32
C TYR A 338 22.38 9.11 -18.31
N GLN A 339 23.08 8.18 -18.98
CA GLN A 339 22.47 7.20 -19.86
C GLN A 339 21.98 5.99 -19.06
N PHE A 340 20.81 5.48 -19.44
CA PHE A 340 20.21 4.26 -18.90
C PHE A 340 20.04 3.25 -20.01
N GLU A 341 20.60 2.06 -19.81
CA GLU A 341 20.65 1.00 -20.81
C GLU A 341 19.53 -0.01 -20.62
N LYS A 342 19.07 -0.61 -21.73
CA LYS A 342 18.06 -1.66 -21.74
C LYS A 342 18.47 -2.82 -20.81
N GLY A 343 17.49 -3.29 -20.01
CA GLY A 343 17.69 -4.37 -19.04
C GLY A 343 18.22 -3.92 -17.69
N GLN A 344 18.64 -2.66 -17.54
CA GLN A 344 19.10 -2.10 -16.27
C GLN A 344 17.94 -1.99 -15.29
N THR A 345 18.16 -2.40 -14.03
CA THR A 345 17.19 -2.17 -12.96
C THR A 345 17.40 -0.79 -12.34
N VAL A 346 16.33 -0.01 -12.25
CA VAL A 346 16.30 1.31 -11.61
C VAL A 346 15.22 1.35 -10.50
N TYR A 347 15.50 2.07 -9.43
CA TYR A 347 14.53 2.31 -8.35
C TYR A 347 14.05 3.75 -8.43
N MET A 348 12.76 3.90 -8.70
CA MET A 348 12.07 5.18 -8.67
C MET A 348 11.77 5.54 -7.21
N ALA A 349 12.57 6.43 -6.63
CA ALA A 349 12.43 6.86 -5.24
C ALA A 349 11.37 7.97 -5.11
N GLN A 350 10.15 7.67 -5.51
CA GLN A 350 9.03 8.61 -5.61
C GLN A 350 8.66 9.29 -4.29
N GLY A 351 8.94 8.65 -3.16
CA GLY A 351 8.66 9.19 -1.84
C GLY A 351 9.66 10.25 -1.35
N VAL A 352 10.78 10.46 -2.05
CA VAL A 352 11.77 11.50 -1.69
C VAL A 352 11.13 12.88 -1.68
N THR A 353 10.26 13.17 -2.66
CA THR A 353 9.55 14.47 -2.75
C THR A 353 8.72 14.80 -1.53
N HIS A 354 8.26 13.81 -0.78
CA HIS A 354 7.50 14.01 0.45
C HIS A 354 8.32 14.68 1.57
N PHE A 355 9.66 14.65 1.47
CA PHE A 355 10.60 15.11 2.49
C PHE A 355 11.47 16.29 2.03
N LEU A 356 11.15 16.89 0.89
CA LEU A 356 11.86 18.05 0.38
C LEU A 356 11.25 19.34 0.95
N PRO A 357 12.03 20.17 1.67
CA PRO A 357 11.53 21.39 2.31
C PRO A 357 10.90 22.40 1.33
N GLU A 358 11.40 22.44 0.09
CA GLU A 358 10.86 23.29 -0.97
C GLU A 358 9.45 22.88 -1.44
N LEU A 359 9.04 21.63 -1.18
CA LEU A 359 7.71 21.11 -1.52
C LEU A 359 6.81 21.05 -0.28
N PHE A 360 7.37 20.68 0.86
CA PHE A 360 6.71 20.53 2.15
C PHE A 360 7.58 21.14 3.25
N PRO A 361 7.39 22.42 3.61
CA PRO A 361 8.14 23.05 4.70
C PRO A 361 8.06 22.22 5.99
N GLU A 362 9.16 22.14 6.75
CA GLU A 362 9.26 21.28 7.95
C GLU A 362 8.78 19.83 7.69
N PRO A 363 9.38 19.11 6.71
CA PRO A 363 8.80 17.88 6.14
C PRO A 363 8.70 16.74 7.14
N TYR A 364 9.43 16.77 8.24
CA TYR A 364 9.42 15.76 9.28
C TYR A 364 8.36 15.98 10.36
N GLN A 365 7.74 17.16 10.42
CA GLN A 365 6.60 17.42 11.29
C GLN A 365 5.33 16.81 10.70
N PHE A 366 4.50 16.22 11.58
CA PHE A 366 3.16 15.76 11.23
C PHE A 366 2.20 16.95 11.34
N ASP A 367 1.78 17.49 10.22
CA ASP A 367 0.99 18.71 10.13
C ASP A 367 -0.11 18.58 9.07
N ILE A 368 -1.33 18.35 9.52
CA ILE A 368 -2.47 18.13 8.63
C ILE A 368 -2.92 19.37 7.87
N ASP A 369 -2.59 20.57 8.37
CA ASP A 369 -3.00 21.82 7.74
C ASP A 369 -2.31 22.06 6.39
N ARG A 370 -1.24 21.30 6.07
CA ARG A 370 -0.64 21.25 4.73
C ARG A 370 -1.65 20.85 3.65
N HIS A 371 -2.63 20.02 4.02
CA HIS A 371 -3.62 19.45 3.12
C HIS A 371 -4.94 20.24 3.14
N LEU A 372 -5.03 21.27 3.97
CA LEU A 372 -6.22 22.13 4.14
C LEU A 372 -6.00 23.52 3.53
N ALA A 373 -7.10 24.26 3.35
CA ALA A 373 -7.06 25.67 2.97
C ALA A 373 -6.37 26.50 4.07
N PRO A 374 -5.58 27.51 3.72
CA PRO A 374 -5.25 27.98 2.35
C PRO A 374 -4.00 27.28 1.75
N ARG A 375 -3.32 26.40 2.50
CA ARG A 375 -1.98 25.89 2.15
C ARG A 375 -2.00 24.94 0.96
N PHE A 376 -2.76 23.84 1.00
CA PHE A 376 -2.84 22.85 -0.07
C PHE A 376 -1.50 22.49 -0.74
N GLU A 377 -0.44 22.25 0.04
CA GLU A 377 0.93 21.99 -0.43
C GLU A 377 1.02 20.81 -1.40
N TYR A 378 0.16 19.80 -1.23
CA TYR A 378 0.09 18.63 -2.09
C TYR A 378 -0.37 18.90 -3.55
N ARG A 379 -0.91 20.09 -3.84
CA ARG A 379 -1.41 20.43 -5.19
C ARG A 379 -0.31 20.60 -6.22
N GLN A 380 0.94 20.79 -5.80
CA GLN A 380 2.05 20.74 -6.74
C GLN A 380 2.11 19.36 -7.39
N LYS A 381 2.02 19.35 -8.72
CA LYS A 381 1.88 18.11 -9.50
C LYS A 381 3.06 17.17 -9.24
N ASN A 382 2.77 15.92 -8.88
CA ASN A 382 3.71 14.85 -8.57
C ASN A 382 4.58 15.07 -7.31
N ALA A 383 4.32 16.09 -6.50
CA ALA A 383 4.99 16.29 -5.22
C ALA A 383 4.57 15.22 -4.19
N LEU A 384 3.27 14.93 -4.11
CA LEU A 384 2.71 13.87 -3.27
C LEU A 384 2.30 12.68 -4.13
N SER A 385 2.91 11.52 -3.90
CA SER A 385 2.75 10.32 -4.75
C SER A 385 2.56 9.01 -3.95
N PRO A 386 1.67 8.99 -2.93
CA PRO A 386 1.55 7.84 -2.02
C PRO A 386 1.04 6.56 -2.68
N TYR A 387 0.38 6.70 -3.83
CA TYR A 387 -0.21 5.60 -4.59
C TYR A 387 0.56 5.28 -5.88
N GLY A 388 1.78 5.79 -6.02
CA GLY A 388 2.54 5.68 -7.26
C GLY A 388 2.07 6.63 -8.36
N LEU A 389 2.77 6.60 -9.48
CA LEU A 389 2.57 7.49 -10.62
C LEU A 389 2.51 6.69 -11.92
N GLY A 390 1.98 7.32 -12.99
CA GLY A 390 1.91 6.74 -14.33
C GLY A 390 0.88 5.61 -14.46
N ALA A 391 1.06 4.72 -15.45
CA ALA A 391 0.12 3.64 -15.76
C ALA A 391 -0.05 2.65 -14.61
N HIS A 392 1.01 2.40 -13.85
CA HIS A 392 1.01 1.51 -12.69
C HIS A 392 0.62 2.19 -11.36
N LYS A 393 0.00 3.38 -11.41
CA LYS A 393 -0.62 3.97 -10.21
C LYS A 393 -1.56 2.96 -9.56
N CYS A 394 -1.59 2.92 -8.24
CA CYS A 394 -2.41 1.97 -7.47
C CYS A 394 -3.85 1.92 -7.99
N LEU A 395 -4.30 0.71 -8.35
CA LEU A 395 -5.65 0.50 -8.87
C LEU A 395 -6.71 0.76 -7.80
N GLY A 396 -6.42 0.31 -6.58
CA GLY A 396 -7.36 0.36 -5.46
C GLY A 396 -7.34 1.67 -4.66
N PHE A 397 -6.68 2.75 -5.13
CA PHE A 397 -6.46 3.94 -4.29
C PHE A 397 -7.76 4.57 -3.79
N GLN A 398 -8.77 4.74 -4.64
CA GLN A 398 -10.05 5.36 -4.24
C GLN A 398 -10.82 4.50 -3.23
N LEU A 399 -10.96 3.20 -3.51
CA LEU A 399 -11.63 2.28 -2.59
C LEU A 399 -10.85 2.13 -1.29
N GLY A 400 -9.53 2.08 -1.36
CA GLY A 400 -8.64 2.01 -0.20
C GLY A 400 -8.71 3.24 0.69
N GLU A 401 -8.74 4.45 0.12
CA GLU A 401 -8.95 5.69 0.87
C GLU A 401 -10.28 5.67 1.62
N LEU A 402 -11.37 5.37 0.92
CA LEU A 402 -12.70 5.29 1.54
C LEU A 402 -12.78 4.19 2.61
N GLN A 403 -12.14 3.04 2.38
CA GLN A 403 -12.04 1.98 3.39
C GLN A 403 -11.30 2.46 4.63
N MET A 404 -10.16 3.14 4.45
CA MET A 404 -9.36 3.68 5.55
C MET A 404 -10.14 4.77 6.30
N MET A 405 -10.76 5.70 5.60
CA MET A 405 -11.57 6.75 6.20
C MET A 405 -12.75 6.17 7.00
N LEU A 406 -13.50 5.22 6.44
CA LEU A 406 -14.59 4.54 7.17
C LEU A 406 -14.05 3.81 8.41
N THR A 407 -12.94 3.09 8.27
CA THR A 407 -12.37 2.32 9.37
C THR A 407 -11.93 3.23 10.52
N ILE A 408 -11.22 4.32 10.23
CA ILE A 408 -10.79 5.29 11.25
C ILE A 408 -11.97 6.04 11.82
N ALA A 409 -12.93 6.48 11.01
CA ALA A 409 -14.15 7.14 11.51
C ALA A 409 -14.88 6.26 12.54
N LEU A 410 -15.08 4.98 12.23
CA LEU A 410 -15.67 4.00 13.15
C LEU A 410 -14.83 3.80 14.42
N LEU A 411 -13.51 3.66 14.28
CA LEU A 411 -12.62 3.45 15.43
C LEU A 411 -12.62 4.67 16.35
N VAL A 412 -12.39 5.87 15.80
CA VAL A 412 -12.31 7.13 16.56
C VAL A 412 -13.67 7.51 17.18
N HIS A 413 -14.79 7.16 16.55
CA HIS A 413 -16.11 7.30 17.13
C HIS A 413 -16.32 6.37 18.33
N LEU A 414 -15.83 5.12 18.26
CA LEU A 414 -16.02 4.11 19.31
C LEU A 414 -15.06 4.26 20.47
N VAL A 415 -13.80 4.64 20.22
CA VAL A 415 -12.71 4.59 21.20
C VAL A 415 -11.73 5.74 21.03
N ASP A 416 -11.06 6.09 22.12
CA ASP A 416 -9.78 6.82 22.12
C ASP A 416 -8.62 5.84 22.09
N PHE A 417 -7.47 6.33 21.58
CA PHE A 417 -6.21 5.59 21.56
C PHE A 417 -5.23 6.12 22.60
N GLN A 418 -4.72 5.25 23.43
CA GLN A 418 -3.62 5.55 24.36
C GLN A 418 -2.41 4.70 23.99
N LEU A 419 -1.26 5.34 23.76
CA LEU A 419 0.02 4.65 23.50
C LEU A 419 0.44 3.81 24.71
N VAL A 420 1.01 2.63 24.46
CA VAL A 420 1.56 1.74 25.48
C VAL A 420 2.98 1.33 25.09
N PRO A 421 4.02 1.84 25.82
CA PRO A 421 3.97 2.83 26.90
C PRO A 421 3.53 4.22 26.40
N HIS A 422 3.16 5.11 27.31
CA HIS A 422 2.62 6.44 26.96
C HIS A 422 3.59 7.30 26.12
N ASN A 423 4.89 7.16 26.35
CA ASN A 423 5.97 7.84 25.63
C ASN A 423 6.52 7.03 24.45
N TYR A 424 5.75 6.07 23.92
CA TYR A 424 6.17 5.26 22.80
C TYR A 424 6.45 6.11 21.55
N GLU A 425 7.64 5.92 20.96
CA GLU A 425 8.00 6.47 19.66
C GLU A 425 7.95 5.36 18.63
N ILE A 426 7.27 5.64 17.50
CA ILE A 426 7.02 4.66 16.46
C ILE A 426 8.34 4.20 15.83
N LYS A 427 8.50 2.88 15.73
CA LYS A 427 9.58 2.24 14.98
C LYS A 427 8.99 1.57 13.75
N PHE A 428 9.71 1.66 12.64
CA PHE A 428 9.28 1.05 11.39
C PHE A 428 10.09 -0.21 11.10
N GLN A 429 9.39 -1.24 10.65
CA GLN A 429 10.00 -2.35 9.91
C GLN A 429 9.91 -2.05 8.43
N THR A 430 10.94 -2.43 7.68
CA THR A 430 11.04 -2.14 6.25
C THR A 430 10.67 -3.34 5.37
N ILE A 431 10.47 -4.50 5.97
CA ILE A 431 10.33 -5.78 5.28
C ILE A 431 9.06 -6.51 5.73
N PRO A 432 8.22 -7.01 4.81
CA PRO A 432 8.29 -6.91 3.34
C PRO A 432 7.82 -5.55 2.79
N THR A 433 7.14 -4.75 3.58
CA THR A 433 6.66 -3.40 3.29
C THR A 433 6.96 -2.50 4.47
N LEU A 434 7.16 -1.21 4.21
CA LEU A 434 7.39 -0.26 5.28
C LEU A 434 6.13 -0.10 6.14
N GLY A 435 6.27 -0.25 7.45
CA GLY A 435 5.15 -0.11 8.37
C GLY A 435 5.58 -0.19 9.83
N PRO A 436 4.69 0.15 10.78
CA PRO A 436 4.98 0.07 12.20
C PRO A 436 5.40 -1.33 12.64
N GLU A 437 6.33 -1.39 13.59
CA GLU A 437 6.80 -2.66 14.14
C GLU A 437 5.64 -3.47 14.78
N PRO A 438 5.73 -4.81 14.81
CA PRO A 438 4.67 -5.66 15.38
C PRO A 438 4.39 -5.43 16.86
N LYS A 439 5.36 -4.86 17.60
CA LYS A 439 5.22 -4.56 19.04
C LYS A 439 4.43 -3.29 19.34
N PHE A 440 4.16 -2.47 18.32
CA PHE A 440 3.36 -1.26 18.47
C PHE A 440 2.00 -1.57 19.11
N THR A 441 1.78 -1.05 20.33
CA THR A 441 0.62 -1.35 21.16
C THR A 441 -0.11 -0.07 21.54
N VAL A 442 -1.44 -0.11 21.49
CA VAL A 442 -2.31 0.91 22.06
C VAL A 442 -3.36 0.26 22.96
N ARG A 443 -3.83 1.04 23.93
CA ARG A 443 -5.04 0.72 24.70
C ARG A 443 -6.23 1.47 24.11
N LEU A 444 -7.30 0.74 23.81
CA LEU A 444 -8.57 1.27 23.37
C LEU A 444 -9.39 1.72 24.59
N ILE A 445 -9.67 2.99 24.68
CA ILE A 445 -10.48 3.58 25.78
C ILE A 445 -11.87 3.87 25.24
N PRO A 446 -12.94 3.29 25.83
CA PRO A 446 -14.30 3.56 25.37
C PRO A 446 -14.64 5.05 25.43
N ARG A 447 -15.24 5.58 24.38
CA ARG A 447 -15.81 6.93 24.41
C ARG A 447 -17.26 6.87 24.94
N ASN A 448 -17.62 7.75 25.87
CA ASN A 448 -18.92 7.79 26.54
C ASN A 448 -20.11 8.22 25.64
N ILE A 449 -19.90 8.35 24.33
CA ILE A 449 -20.92 8.72 23.35
C ILE A 449 -22.10 7.72 23.36
N HIS A 450 -21.83 6.46 23.75
CA HIS A 450 -22.86 5.39 23.80
C HIS A 450 -23.94 5.54 24.89
N LYS A 451 -23.77 6.41 25.88
CA LYS A 451 -24.84 6.67 26.85
C LYS A 451 -26.04 7.47 26.27
N LYS A 452 -25.80 8.20 25.15
CA LYS A 452 -26.83 8.95 24.47
C LYS A 452 -27.65 8.14 23.45
N MET A 453 -27.09 7.03 22.94
CA MET A 453 -27.75 6.19 21.92
C MET A 453 -28.56 5.02 22.51
N ASN A 454 -28.44 4.71 23.81
CA ASN A 454 -29.22 3.67 24.50
C ASN A 454 -30.20 4.27 25.53
N GLY A 455 -30.45 5.55 25.46
CA GLY A 455 -31.43 6.23 26.31
C GLY A 455 -32.73 6.44 25.55
N ASN A 456 -33.46 5.37 25.35
CA ASN A 456 -34.91 5.20 25.42
C ASN A 456 -35.24 3.73 25.30
#